data_e2b78397aa264b5e853913da1b8c1c96
#
_entry.id   e2b78397aa264b5e853913da1b8c1c96
#
_cell.length_a   1.000
_cell.length_b   1.000
_cell.length_c   1.000
_cell.angle_alpha   90.00
_cell.angle_beta   90.00
_cell.angle_gamma   90.00
#
_symmetry.space_group_name_H-M   'P 1'
#
loop_
_entity.id
_entity.type
_entity.pdbx_description
1 polymer ?
#
loop_
_entity_poly.entity_id
_entity_poly.type
_entity_poly.pdbx_seq_one_letter_code
_entity_poly.pdbx_strand_id
1 'polypeptide(L)'
;MAESRTTKDKIFSTLWAVFFGILASFIFILAFGFNPINVYYTMFFKIAFAKNETGNLLLITSIFIFASIAIAIAFKSSLFNIGVPGQMMISGMISLMIVLNLTSINIYLRLALAAFLGILASTIIGFFVGILKSFLRVNEVISTILLNWIVYYIAKFFLSTDTLKIGFTSNSFLTSQSISEPSFLNSIFLTKNFAVIILFLALFFAFLIWFLLQKTTIGLKIKIIGQNKDAAAYAGVNNKIVTISTMTFSGLVAGIAGFIWYIFYRRSFSLLGGMPREGFDAILVSLLAFNSPFGIIPTSFFYSMLSIGANALESYSIGLNQQTMQIVIGIIVYLSAISVVFINFKPLKWTLNSWYLFRSKQFFGAKPKSKSPPQGGLEQNIHFFENKKNEYLKQFLTGKNQIFWLYRQIQLLNFKLYFLNRKLLKIKNKDNLVHWKQIRTEIKTNFGLNSNFKNKNSDEKLAFFEEIAKKKRLANQKLNSFGYFDFKNNFITFKQQVFEQHLQFKTLRAQIIVDFIEKSRLKKQEKKGK
;
A
#
# COMPACT_ATOMS: atom_id res chain seq x y z
N MET A 1 -5.53 -21.12 1.65
CA MET A 1 -4.95 -21.18 3.01
C MET A 1 -3.97 -20.03 3.17
N ALA A 2 -4.28 -19.04 4.01
CA ALA A 2 -3.31 -18.00 4.36
C ALA A 2 -2.32 -18.64 5.35
N GLU A 3 -1.12 -19.01 4.89
CA GLU A 3 -0.03 -19.38 5.77
C GLU A 3 0.07 -18.35 6.90
N SER A 4 0.12 -18.82 8.14
CA SER A 4 0.31 -17.97 9.32
C SER A 4 1.65 -17.23 9.18
N ARG A 5 1.57 -15.99 8.72
CA ARG A 5 2.73 -15.13 8.45
C ARG A 5 3.50 -14.93 9.75
N THR A 6 4.73 -15.44 9.82
CA THR A 6 5.55 -15.33 11.02
C THR A 6 5.94 -13.87 11.29
N THR A 7 6.16 -13.51 12.56
CA THR A 7 6.63 -12.16 12.93
C THR A 7 7.95 -11.82 12.21
N LYS A 8 8.81 -12.82 12.01
CA LYS A 8 10.06 -12.67 11.25
C LYS A 8 9.82 -12.23 9.80
N ASP A 9 8.85 -12.85 9.10
CA ASP A 9 8.55 -12.47 7.70
C ASP A 9 8.06 -11.02 7.61
N LYS A 10 7.29 -10.53 8.57
CA LYS A 10 6.84 -9.13 8.65
C LYS A 10 8.00 -8.17 8.85
N ILE A 11 8.89 -8.45 9.80
CA ILE A 11 10.07 -7.61 10.06
C ILE A 11 10.96 -7.53 8.82
N PHE A 12 11.30 -8.68 8.21
CA PHE A 12 12.10 -8.70 6.98
C PHE A 12 11.41 -7.96 5.82
N SER A 13 10.10 -8.07 5.70
CA SER A 13 9.32 -7.36 4.68
C SER A 13 9.41 -5.85 4.87
N THR A 14 9.26 -5.35 6.11
CA THR A 14 9.41 -3.93 6.43
C THR A 14 10.82 -3.43 6.12
N LEU A 15 11.86 -4.17 6.54
CA LEU A 15 13.25 -3.79 6.27
C LEU A 15 13.56 -3.70 4.77
N TRP A 16 13.07 -4.67 3.97
CA TRP A 16 13.22 -4.62 2.51
C TRP A 16 12.47 -3.45 1.88
N ALA A 17 11.26 -3.18 2.35
CA ALA A 17 10.46 -2.07 1.84
C ALA A 17 11.15 -0.72 2.12
N VAL A 18 11.65 -0.51 3.33
CA VAL A 18 12.43 0.68 3.70
C VAL A 18 13.71 0.77 2.87
N PHE A 19 14.44 -0.33 2.70
CA PHE A 19 15.65 -0.37 1.88
C PHE A 19 15.39 0.05 0.43
N PHE A 20 14.35 -0.50 -0.21
CA PHE A 20 13.99 -0.09 -1.57
C PHE A 20 13.46 1.34 -1.63
N GLY A 21 12.79 1.83 -0.58
CA GLY A 21 12.39 3.22 -0.44
C GLY A 21 13.59 4.17 -0.42
N ILE A 22 14.59 3.86 0.40
CA ILE A 22 15.85 4.62 0.48
C ILE A 22 16.61 4.53 -0.86
N LEU A 23 16.65 3.36 -1.49
CA LEU A 23 17.33 3.20 -2.79
C LEU A 23 16.68 4.02 -3.91
N ALA A 24 15.35 4.04 -3.97
CA ALA A 24 14.63 4.84 -4.97
C ALA A 24 14.83 6.34 -4.73
N SER A 25 14.75 6.79 -3.48
CA SER A 25 14.99 8.19 -3.14
C SER A 25 16.46 8.58 -3.31
N PHE A 26 17.41 7.64 -3.17
CA PHE A 26 18.82 7.85 -3.51
C PHE A 26 19.00 8.24 -4.99
N ILE A 27 18.32 7.50 -5.89
CA ILE A 27 18.33 7.79 -7.33
C ILE A 27 17.71 9.17 -7.61
N PHE A 28 16.61 9.50 -6.90
CA PHE A 28 15.95 10.78 -7.03
C PHE A 28 16.89 11.95 -6.62
N ILE A 29 17.55 11.87 -5.46
CA ILE A 29 18.49 12.88 -4.98
C ILE A 29 19.65 13.09 -5.97
N LEU A 30 20.19 11.99 -6.54
CA LEU A 30 21.22 12.06 -7.59
C LEU A 30 20.73 12.79 -8.84
N ALA A 31 19.48 12.55 -9.27
CA ALA A 31 18.89 13.21 -10.43
C ALA A 31 18.77 14.73 -10.26
N PHE A 32 18.67 15.22 -9.02
CA PHE A 32 18.68 16.64 -8.68
C PHE A 32 20.09 17.23 -8.52
N GLY A 33 21.15 16.45 -8.76
CA GLY A 33 22.53 16.91 -8.68
C GLY A 33 23.14 16.95 -7.28
N PHE A 34 22.47 16.38 -6.28
CA PHE A 34 22.96 16.35 -4.89
C PHE A 34 23.62 15.01 -4.55
N ASN A 35 24.55 15.03 -3.61
CA ASN A 35 25.17 13.81 -3.09
C ASN A 35 24.27 13.14 -2.05
N PRO A 36 23.63 11.98 -2.35
CA PRO A 36 22.69 11.34 -1.46
C PRO A 36 23.31 10.90 -0.13
N ILE A 37 24.57 10.49 -0.14
CA ILE A 37 25.28 10.04 1.08
C ILE A 37 25.36 11.20 2.06
N ASN A 38 25.73 12.39 1.57
CA ASN A 38 25.82 13.58 2.41
C ASN A 38 24.43 14.02 2.93
N VAL A 39 23.40 13.95 2.09
CA VAL A 39 22.01 14.25 2.47
C VAL A 39 21.54 13.31 3.58
N TYR A 40 21.71 12.00 3.42
CA TYR A 40 21.30 11.03 4.43
C TYR A 40 22.12 11.10 5.69
N TYR A 41 23.44 11.28 5.58
CA TYR A 41 24.29 11.45 6.76
C TYR A 41 23.85 12.68 7.58
N THR A 42 23.61 13.79 6.90
CA THR A 42 23.14 15.01 7.58
C THR A 42 21.76 14.80 8.21
N MET A 43 20.82 14.21 7.47
CA MET A 43 19.45 13.99 7.94
C MET A 43 19.39 13.03 9.13
N PHE A 44 20.02 11.86 9.03
CA PHE A 44 19.91 10.82 10.05
C PHE A 44 20.84 11.01 11.24
N PHE A 45 22.04 11.54 11.05
CA PHE A 45 23.04 11.60 12.10
C PHE A 45 23.31 13.02 12.59
N LYS A 46 23.49 13.98 11.69
CA LYS A 46 23.87 15.33 12.09
C LYS A 46 22.69 16.12 12.68
N ILE A 47 21.52 16.04 12.07
CA ILE A 47 20.33 16.80 12.49
C ILE A 47 19.58 16.05 13.58
N ALA A 48 19.20 14.80 13.36
CA ALA A 48 18.35 14.04 14.28
C ALA A 48 18.96 13.90 15.68
N PHE A 49 20.29 13.81 15.79
CA PHE A 49 21.01 13.74 17.06
C PHE A 49 21.71 15.05 17.47
N ALA A 50 21.41 16.16 16.80
CA ALA A 50 21.89 17.47 17.25
C ALA A 50 21.36 17.76 18.67
N LYS A 51 22.19 18.44 19.48
CA LYS A 51 21.88 18.71 20.91
C LYS A 51 20.52 19.38 21.11
N ASN A 52 20.15 20.27 20.19
CA ASN A 52 18.89 21.03 20.27
C ASN A 52 17.70 20.27 19.68
N GLU A 53 17.92 19.30 18.78
CA GLU A 53 16.85 18.58 18.10
C GLU A 53 16.49 17.24 18.75
N THR A 54 17.34 16.71 19.63
CA THR A 54 17.08 15.42 20.29
C THR A 54 15.77 15.42 21.09
N GLY A 55 15.46 16.54 21.78
CA GLY A 55 14.19 16.69 22.50
C GLY A 55 12.98 16.64 21.57
N ASN A 56 13.06 17.36 20.45
CA ASN A 56 12.04 17.37 19.41
C ASN A 56 11.86 15.97 18.78
N LEU A 57 12.95 15.24 18.55
CA LEU A 57 12.92 13.87 18.03
C LEU A 57 12.13 12.94 18.96
N LEU A 58 12.38 13.00 20.26
CA LEU A 58 11.68 12.16 21.24
C LEU A 58 10.19 12.54 21.36
N LEU A 59 9.86 13.84 21.32
CA LEU A 59 8.47 14.31 21.31
C LEU A 59 7.72 13.85 20.07
N ILE A 60 8.27 14.08 18.88
CA ILE A 60 7.63 13.66 17.62
C ILE A 60 7.49 12.13 17.56
N THR A 61 8.49 11.39 18.03
CA THR A 61 8.40 9.92 18.13
C THR A 61 7.22 9.51 19.02
N SER A 62 7.03 10.17 20.16
CA SER A 62 5.93 9.89 21.07
C SER A 62 4.57 10.20 20.43
N ILE A 63 4.46 11.30 19.71
CA ILE A 63 3.26 11.70 18.98
C ILE A 63 2.90 10.66 17.93
N PHE A 64 3.88 10.20 17.12
CA PHE A 64 3.65 9.15 16.14
C PHE A 64 3.29 7.81 16.78
N ILE A 65 3.85 7.47 17.95
CA ILE A 65 3.46 6.26 18.69
C ILE A 65 1.96 6.34 19.05
N PHE A 66 1.50 7.42 19.69
CA PHE A 66 0.10 7.57 20.07
C PHE A 66 -0.82 7.61 18.84
N ALA A 67 -0.54 8.47 17.86
CA ALA A 67 -1.37 8.59 16.65
C ALA A 67 -1.45 7.27 15.86
N SER A 68 -0.33 6.56 15.71
CA SER A 68 -0.30 5.26 15.00
C SER A 68 -0.99 4.15 15.78
N ILE A 69 -0.93 4.16 17.13
CA ILE A 69 -1.69 3.22 17.97
C ILE A 69 -3.19 3.46 17.82
N ALA A 70 -3.64 4.73 17.78
CA ALA A 70 -5.04 5.07 17.54
C ALA A 70 -5.56 4.40 16.25
N ILE A 71 -4.78 4.47 15.19
CA ILE A 71 -5.07 3.85 13.90
C ILE A 71 -5.02 2.33 13.99
N ALA A 72 -3.97 1.77 14.62
CA ALA A 72 -3.78 0.33 14.73
C ALA A 72 -4.94 -0.36 15.47
N ILE A 73 -5.49 0.27 16.52
CA ILE A 73 -6.63 -0.26 17.27
C ILE A 73 -7.86 -0.36 16.36
N ALA A 74 -8.17 0.68 15.59
CA ALA A 74 -9.26 0.67 14.64
C ALA A 74 -9.08 -0.43 13.58
N PHE A 75 -7.88 -0.55 13.01
CA PHE A 75 -7.55 -1.59 12.04
C PHE A 75 -7.71 -3.03 12.56
N LYS A 76 -7.47 -3.26 13.87
CA LYS A 76 -7.64 -4.59 14.46
C LYS A 76 -9.09 -5.06 14.47
N SER A 77 -10.06 -4.15 14.42
CA SER A 77 -11.49 -4.45 14.24
C SER A 77 -11.98 -4.29 12.79
N SER A 78 -11.08 -4.23 11.80
CA SER A 78 -11.38 -3.93 10.39
C SER A 78 -12.15 -2.62 10.20
N LEU A 79 -11.86 -1.63 11.05
CA LEU A 79 -12.32 -0.25 10.90
C LEU A 79 -11.14 0.62 10.46
N PHE A 80 -11.42 1.62 9.64
CA PHE A 80 -10.40 2.53 9.14
C PHE A 80 -10.63 3.95 9.65
N ASN A 81 -9.82 4.38 10.64
CA ASN A 81 -9.93 5.73 11.22
C ASN A 81 -8.98 6.70 10.50
N ILE A 82 -9.46 7.37 9.43
CA ILE A 82 -8.75 8.50 8.78
C ILE A 82 -8.99 9.81 9.55
N GLY A 83 -9.82 9.79 10.61
CA GLY A 83 -10.17 10.94 11.39
C GLY A 83 -9.10 11.44 12.36
N VAL A 84 -7.98 10.73 12.49
CA VAL A 84 -6.92 11.07 13.44
C VAL A 84 -6.42 12.51 13.30
N PRO A 85 -6.20 13.09 12.11
CA PRO A 85 -5.80 14.50 11.98
C PRO A 85 -6.82 15.47 12.59
N GLY A 86 -8.11 15.28 12.33
CA GLY A 86 -9.18 16.10 12.90
C GLY A 86 -9.32 15.89 14.41
N GLN A 87 -9.19 14.64 14.87
CA GLN A 87 -9.19 14.29 16.29
C GLN A 87 -8.02 14.93 17.05
N MET A 88 -6.82 14.93 16.46
CA MET A 88 -5.66 15.66 17.00
C MET A 88 -5.92 17.17 17.01
N MET A 89 -6.50 17.69 15.93
CA MET A 89 -6.75 19.12 15.77
C MET A 89 -7.76 19.65 16.79
N ILE A 90 -8.89 18.97 17.01
CA ILE A 90 -9.89 19.40 18.00
C ILE A 90 -9.34 19.33 19.43
N SER A 91 -8.59 18.25 19.74
CA SER A 91 -7.93 18.12 21.03
C SER A 91 -6.96 19.27 21.28
N GLY A 92 -6.09 19.55 20.30
CA GLY A 92 -5.12 20.64 20.42
C GLY A 92 -5.75 22.02 20.49
N MET A 93 -6.81 22.26 19.71
CA MET A 93 -7.55 23.53 19.74
C MET A 93 -8.13 23.81 21.12
N ILE A 94 -8.90 22.86 21.65
CA ILE A 94 -9.52 23.03 22.99
C ILE A 94 -8.46 23.14 24.08
N SER A 95 -7.42 22.33 24.01
CA SER A 95 -6.32 22.39 24.97
C SER A 95 -5.63 23.76 24.97
N LEU A 96 -5.34 24.31 23.79
CA LEU A 96 -4.73 25.64 23.65
C LEU A 96 -5.67 26.75 24.13
N MET A 97 -6.99 26.66 23.83
CA MET A 97 -7.98 27.62 24.34
C MET A 97 -7.94 27.71 25.86
N ILE A 98 -7.84 26.56 26.52
CA ILE A 98 -7.77 26.51 27.99
C ILE A 98 -6.45 27.10 28.50
N VAL A 99 -5.32 26.70 27.90
CA VAL A 99 -3.99 27.16 28.33
C VAL A 99 -3.82 28.66 28.11
N LEU A 100 -4.35 29.22 27.04
CA LEU A 100 -4.18 30.64 26.70
C LEU A 100 -5.15 31.55 27.45
N ASN A 101 -6.37 31.12 27.79
CA ASN A 101 -7.40 31.96 28.38
C ASN A 101 -7.50 31.83 29.90
N LEU A 102 -7.19 30.68 30.50
CA LEU A 102 -7.31 30.48 31.95
C LEU A 102 -6.00 30.79 32.70
N THR A 103 -5.43 31.97 32.48
CA THR A 103 -4.15 32.37 33.06
C THR A 103 -4.17 32.56 34.57
N SER A 104 -5.34 32.81 35.16
CA SER A 104 -5.53 32.99 36.61
C SER A 104 -5.42 31.70 37.45
N ILE A 105 -5.45 30.52 36.80
CA ILE A 105 -5.41 29.24 37.49
C ILE A 105 -3.96 28.70 37.50
N ASN A 106 -3.62 27.95 38.56
CA ASN A 106 -2.31 27.27 38.63
C ASN A 106 -2.04 26.46 37.38
N ILE A 107 -0.82 26.60 36.83
CA ILE A 107 -0.41 26.04 35.55
C ILE A 107 -0.59 24.52 35.48
N TYR A 108 -0.33 23.78 36.55
CA TYR A 108 -0.49 22.30 36.56
C TYR A 108 -1.96 21.91 36.42
N LEU A 109 -2.86 22.62 37.16
CA LEU A 109 -4.30 22.40 37.04
C LEU A 109 -4.82 22.81 35.67
N ARG A 110 -4.32 23.92 35.13
CA ARG A 110 -4.65 24.42 33.79
C ARG A 110 -4.25 23.40 32.71
N LEU A 111 -3.06 22.81 32.80
CA LEU A 111 -2.62 21.76 31.88
C LEU A 111 -3.42 20.45 32.03
N ALA A 112 -3.75 20.06 33.26
CA ALA A 112 -4.58 18.89 33.51
C ALA A 112 -6.00 19.06 32.92
N LEU A 113 -6.62 20.24 33.11
CA LEU A 113 -7.91 20.60 32.50
C LEU A 113 -7.82 20.63 30.96
N ALA A 114 -6.76 21.21 30.42
CA ALA A 114 -6.52 21.26 28.98
C ALA A 114 -6.38 19.86 28.37
N ALA A 115 -5.62 19.00 29.03
CA ALA A 115 -5.49 17.60 28.61
C ALA A 115 -6.84 16.88 28.68
N PHE A 116 -7.54 16.97 29.82
CA PHE A 116 -8.81 16.28 30.02
C PHE A 116 -9.87 16.69 29.00
N LEU A 117 -10.12 18.00 28.83
CA LEU A 117 -11.17 18.51 27.96
C LEU A 117 -10.78 18.35 26.46
N GLY A 118 -9.52 18.54 26.11
CA GLY A 118 -9.05 18.32 24.76
C GLY A 118 -9.17 16.85 24.33
N ILE A 119 -8.72 15.92 25.16
CA ILE A 119 -8.84 14.49 24.91
C ILE A 119 -10.32 14.05 24.90
N LEU A 120 -11.13 14.59 25.78
CA LEU A 120 -12.56 14.30 25.82
C LEU A 120 -13.25 14.70 24.51
N ALA A 121 -12.96 15.88 23.98
CA ALA A 121 -13.53 16.33 22.69
C ALA A 121 -13.17 15.42 21.54
N SER A 122 -11.91 15.00 21.46
CA SER A 122 -11.45 14.00 20.47
C SER A 122 -12.17 12.64 20.65
N THR A 123 -12.36 12.23 21.90
CA THR A 123 -13.07 10.99 22.26
C THR A 123 -14.54 11.03 21.79
N ILE A 124 -15.21 12.19 21.97
CA ILE A 124 -16.58 12.40 21.51
C ILE A 124 -16.69 12.28 19.98
N ILE A 125 -15.73 12.81 19.22
CA ILE A 125 -15.71 12.63 17.77
C ILE A 125 -15.56 11.15 17.41
N GLY A 126 -14.66 10.42 18.06
CA GLY A 126 -14.50 8.99 17.85
C GLY A 126 -15.77 8.20 18.18
N PHE A 127 -16.44 8.55 19.28
CA PHE A 127 -17.72 7.97 19.69
C PHE A 127 -18.83 8.22 18.65
N PHE A 128 -18.91 9.43 18.14
CA PHE A 128 -19.89 9.81 17.11
C PHE A 128 -19.70 9.00 15.82
N VAL A 129 -18.45 8.85 15.34
CA VAL A 129 -18.16 7.98 14.19
C VAL A 129 -18.57 6.52 14.48
N GLY A 130 -18.29 6.03 15.68
CA GLY A 130 -18.70 4.69 16.12
C GLY A 130 -20.22 4.48 16.06
N ILE A 131 -21.01 5.48 16.49
CA ILE A 131 -22.48 5.48 16.39
C ILE A 131 -22.93 5.47 14.94
N LEU A 132 -22.43 6.39 14.10
CA LEU A 132 -22.77 6.45 12.67
C LEU A 132 -22.54 5.11 11.98
N LYS A 133 -21.42 4.45 12.27
CA LYS A 133 -21.10 3.14 11.73
C LYS A 133 -22.04 2.04 12.22
N SER A 134 -22.31 2.01 13.53
CA SER A 134 -22.99 0.89 14.18
C SER A 134 -24.50 0.91 13.99
N PHE A 135 -25.10 2.10 14.01
CA PHE A 135 -26.56 2.26 13.91
C PHE A 135 -27.02 2.66 12.51
N LEU A 136 -26.33 3.60 11.88
CA LEU A 136 -26.71 4.14 10.58
C LEU A 136 -25.99 3.43 9.41
N ARG A 137 -25.07 2.50 9.70
CA ARG A 137 -24.27 1.75 8.71
C ARG A 137 -23.49 2.65 7.74
N VAL A 138 -23.22 3.90 8.12
CA VAL A 138 -22.43 4.84 7.32
C VAL A 138 -21.00 4.31 7.19
N ASN A 139 -20.36 4.56 6.06
CA ASN A 139 -18.96 4.19 5.87
C ASN A 139 -18.07 5.04 6.78
N GLU A 140 -17.27 4.39 7.63
CA GLU A 140 -16.39 5.03 8.60
C GLU A 140 -15.32 5.93 7.96
N VAL A 141 -14.83 5.55 6.76
CA VAL A 141 -13.84 6.33 6.00
C VAL A 141 -14.43 7.68 5.59
N ILE A 142 -15.64 7.66 5.01
CA ILE A 142 -16.33 8.88 4.58
C ILE A 142 -16.64 9.76 5.81
N SER A 143 -17.20 9.16 6.87
CA SER A 143 -17.53 9.89 8.10
C SER A 143 -16.32 10.57 8.71
N THR A 144 -15.19 9.87 8.79
CA THR A 144 -13.97 10.42 9.41
C THR A 144 -13.33 11.51 8.56
N ILE A 145 -13.34 11.37 7.22
CA ILE A 145 -12.84 12.43 6.32
C ILE A 145 -13.72 13.69 6.42
N LEU A 146 -15.04 13.53 6.41
CA LEU A 146 -15.95 14.68 6.52
C LEU A 146 -15.81 15.38 7.87
N LEU A 147 -15.68 14.61 8.96
CA LEU A 147 -15.45 15.18 10.30
C LEU A 147 -14.12 15.93 10.41
N ASN A 148 -13.07 15.49 9.74
CA ASN A 148 -11.83 16.26 9.67
C ASN A 148 -12.07 17.66 9.10
N TRP A 149 -12.84 17.78 8.00
CA TRP A 149 -13.17 19.07 7.41
C TRP A 149 -14.10 19.91 8.29
N ILE A 150 -15.07 19.27 8.95
CA ILE A 150 -15.94 19.97 9.91
C ILE A 150 -15.09 20.58 11.02
N VAL A 151 -14.19 19.80 11.63
CA VAL A 151 -13.27 20.29 12.68
C VAL A 151 -12.38 21.41 12.14
N TYR A 152 -11.87 21.28 10.91
CA TYR A 152 -11.06 22.32 10.27
C TYR A 152 -11.83 23.65 10.15
N TYR A 153 -13.09 23.61 9.68
CA TYR A 153 -13.90 24.82 9.55
C TYR A 153 -14.35 25.37 10.89
N ILE A 154 -14.62 24.53 11.88
CA ILE A 154 -14.86 24.95 13.27
C ILE A 154 -13.63 25.69 13.80
N ALA A 155 -12.45 25.14 13.63
CA ALA A 155 -11.21 25.78 14.06
C ALA A 155 -10.97 27.12 13.34
N LYS A 156 -11.25 27.17 12.02
CA LYS A 156 -11.18 28.41 11.25
C LYS A 156 -12.16 29.48 11.78
N PHE A 157 -13.39 29.08 12.10
CA PHE A 157 -14.39 29.96 12.68
C PHE A 157 -13.88 30.54 14.01
N PHE A 158 -13.40 29.71 14.96
CA PHE A 158 -12.88 30.17 16.22
C PHE A 158 -11.66 31.07 16.11
N LEU A 159 -10.80 30.84 15.12
CA LEU A 159 -9.66 31.72 14.84
C LEU A 159 -10.08 33.06 14.20
N SER A 160 -11.25 33.15 13.56
CA SER A 160 -11.72 34.37 12.89
C SER A 160 -12.64 35.26 13.75
N THR A 161 -13.08 34.77 14.91
CA THR A 161 -14.01 35.49 15.79
C THR A 161 -13.30 36.03 17.01
N ASP A 162 -13.52 37.31 17.34
CA ASP A 162 -12.99 37.97 18.56
C ASP A 162 -13.58 37.43 19.85
N THR A 163 -14.69 36.69 19.80
CA THR A 163 -15.43 36.18 20.96
C THR A 163 -14.71 35.10 21.74
N LEU A 164 -13.82 34.36 21.08
CA LEU A 164 -12.93 33.42 21.77
C LEU A 164 -11.50 33.90 21.50
N LYS A 165 -11.01 34.82 22.31
CA LYS A 165 -9.63 35.32 22.26
C LYS A 165 -8.62 34.22 22.55
N ILE A 166 -8.46 33.33 21.57
CA ILE A 166 -7.19 32.70 21.36
C ILE A 166 -6.33 33.87 20.89
N GLY A 167 -5.50 34.46 21.74
CA GLY A 167 -4.84 35.74 21.50
C GLY A 167 -4.24 35.83 20.10
N PHE A 168 -4.86 36.64 19.23
CA PHE A 168 -4.36 36.91 17.90
C PHE A 168 -3.15 37.82 17.98
N THR A 169 -2.03 37.37 17.48
CA THR A 169 -1.00 38.30 17.00
C THR A 169 -1.46 38.87 15.66
N SER A 170 -1.53 40.22 15.63
CA SER A 170 -1.94 41.03 14.49
C SER A 170 -1.61 40.44 13.11
N ASN A 171 -2.55 40.49 12.19
CA ASN A 171 -2.47 40.31 10.75
C ASN A 171 -2.59 38.91 10.14
N SER A 172 -2.75 37.84 10.87
CA SER A 172 -3.00 36.54 10.24
C SER A 172 -4.14 35.80 10.97
N PHE A 173 -5.33 35.84 10.37
CA PHE A 173 -6.55 35.13 10.82
C PHE A 173 -6.45 33.60 10.91
N LEU A 174 -5.23 33.05 10.79
CA LEU A 174 -4.99 31.61 10.66
C LEU A 174 -4.05 31.04 11.72
N THR A 175 -3.53 31.88 12.66
CA THR A 175 -2.64 31.44 13.73
C THR A 175 -3.02 32.03 15.07
N SER A 176 -2.98 31.22 16.11
CA SER A 176 -3.14 31.66 17.51
C SER A 176 -1.83 32.27 18.04
N GLN A 177 -1.94 32.94 19.19
CA GLN A 177 -0.75 33.28 19.98
C GLN A 177 0.05 32.00 20.33
N SER A 178 1.37 32.13 20.37
CA SER A 178 2.21 31.08 20.95
C SER A 178 2.18 31.13 22.46
N ILE A 179 2.31 29.98 23.10
CA ILE A 179 2.45 29.91 24.57
C ILE A 179 3.81 30.53 24.92
N SER A 180 3.78 31.75 25.49
CA SER A 180 4.98 32.57 25.72
C SER A 180 5.37 32.72 27.20
N GLU A 181 4.72 31.97 28.12
CA GLU A 181 5.06 32.06 29.55
C GLU A 181 6.48 31.50 29.81
N PRO A 182 7.49 32.40 30.09
CA PRO A 182 8.89 31.98 30.15
C PRO A 182 9.22 31.10 31.34
N SER A 183 8.52 31.27 32.46
CA SER A 183 8.90 30.66 33.73
C SER A 183 8.55 29.19 33.87
N PHE A 184 7.50 28.74 33.23
CA PHE A 184 7.02 27.36 33.36
C PHE A 184 7.48 26.44 32.25
N LEU A 185 7.33 26.87 30.99
CA LEU A 185 7.75 26.07 29.83
C LEU A 185 9.26 25.94 29.72
N ASN A 186 10.02 26.93 30.18
CA ASN A 186 11.48 26.91 30.10
C ASN A 186 12.13 26.07 31.21
N SER A 187 11.53 25.92 32.38
CA SER A 187 12.15 25.18 33.48
C SER A 187 11.93 23.68 33.45
N ILE A 188 10.76 23.22 33.01
CA ILE A 188 10.38 21.78 33.06
C ILE A 188 10.25 21.18 31.66
N PHE A 189 9.63 21.88 30.70
CA PHE A 189 9.19 21.31 29.42
C PHE A 189 10.17 21.50 28.28
N LEU A 190 11.13 22.41 28.35
CA LEU A 190 12.20 22.58 27.37
C LEU A 190 13.39 21.65 27.62
N THR A 191 13.43 21.00 28.75
CA THR A 191 14.50 20.06 29.06
C THR A 191 14.30 18.75 28.28
N LYS A 192 15.41 18.16 27.78
CA LYS A 192 15.42 16.80 27.24
C LYS A 192 14.72 15.80 28.14
N ASN A 193 14.75 16.02 29.46
CA ASN A 193 14.15 15.17 30.47
C ASN A 193 12.64 15.04 30.32
N PHE A 194 11.92 16.11 29.98
CA PHE A 194 10.48 16.05 29.78
C PHE A 194 10.11 15.25 28.52
N ALA A 195 10.83 15.46 27.41
CA ALA A 195 10.63 14.67 26.19
C ALA A 195 10.87 13.17 26.43
N VAL A 196 11.86 12.84 27.28
CA VAL A 196 12.13 11.48 27.71
C VAL A 196 10.96 10.91 28.53
N ILE A 197 10.37 11.67 29.44
CA ILE A 197 9.20 11.24 30.23
C ILE A 197 8.01 10.94 29.32
N ILE A 198 7.72 11.82 28.34
CA ILE A 198 6.63 11.60 27.39
C ILE A 198 6.91 10.35 26.54
N LEU A 199 8.15 10.13 26.12
CA LEU A 199 8.52 8.92 25.38
C LEU A 199 8.30 7.66 26.22
N PHE A 200 8.74 7.65 27.48
CA PHE A 200 8.48 6.52 28.38
C PHE A 200 6.99 6.26 28.57
N LEU A 201 6.19 7.32 28.69
CA LEU A 201 4.74 7.20 28.75
C LEU A 201 4.16 6.58 27.47
N ALA A 202 4.65 7.00 26.29
CA ALA A 202 4.23 6.44 25.01
C ALA A 202 4.63 4.96 24.87
N LEU A 203 5.84 4.58 25.30
CA LEU A 203 6.30 3.20 25.31
C LEU A 203 5.49 2.34 26.27
N PHE A 204 5.21 2.83 27.47
CA PHE A 204 4.35 2.16 28.44
C PHE A 204 2.94 1.97 27.87
N PHE A 205 2.41 2.99 27.22
CA PHE A 205 1.09 2.92 26.60
C PHE A 205 1.07 1.90 25.43
N ALA A 206 2.12 1.85 24.62
CA ALA A 206 2.27 0.83 23.57
C ALA A 206 2.28 -0.60 24.14
N PHE A 207 2.98 -0.81 25.27
CA PHE A 207 2.96 -2.07 26.02
C PHE A 207 1.56 -2.40 26.54
N LEU A 208 0.87 -1.42 27.16
CA LEU A 208 -0.48 -1.59 27.68
C LEU A 208 -1.47 -1.99 26.56
N ILE A 209 -1.40 -1.35 25.41
CA ILE A 209 -2.26 -1.68 24.27
C ILE A 209 -1.91 -3.06 23.70
N TRP A 210 -0.64 -3.41 23.63
CA TRP A 210 -0.24 -4.78 23.25
C TRP A 210 -0.81 -5.81 24.24
N PHE A 211 -0.69 -5.56 25.55
CA PHE A 211 -1.25 -6.44 26.58
C PHE A 211 -2.78 -6.56 26.43
N LEU A 212 -3.48 -5.44 26.28
CA LEU A 212 -4.93 -5.40 26.06
C LEU A 212 -5.31 -6.22 24.84
N LEU A 213 -4.66 -6.02 23.71
CA LEU A 213 -4.98 -6.72 22.46
C LEU A 213 -4.60 -8.20 22.47
N GLN A 214 -3.56 -8.62 23.20
CA GLN A 214 -3.06 -10.00 23.14
C GLN A 214 -3.52 -10.87 24.32
N LYS A 215 -3.77 -10.28 25.49
CA LYS A 215 -3.95 -10.99 26.74
C LYS A 215 -5.33 -10.81 27.37
N THR A 216 -6.23 -9.98 26.78
CA THR A 216 -7.55 -9.74 27.36
C THR A 216 -8.69 -10.21 26.44
N THR A 217 -9.85 -10.44 27.05
CA THR A 217 -11.09 -10.78 26.33
C THR A 217 -11.57 -9.65 25.41
N ILE A 218 -11.31 -8.38 25.78
CA ILE A 218 -11.62 -7.20 24.95
C ILE A 218 -10.81 -7.27 23.65
N GLY A 219 -9.50 -7.51 23.75
CA GLY A 219 -8.63 -7.66 22.58
C GLY A 219 -9.04 -8.85 21.68
N LEU A 220 -9.49 -9.96 22.29
CA LEU A 220 -10.03 -11.10 21.54
C LEU A 220 -11.27 -10.70 20.74
N LYS A 221 -12.25 -10.01 21.39
CA LYS A 221 -13.47 -9.53 20.73
C LYS A 221 -13.17 -8.61 19.55
N ILE A 222 -12.25 -7.66 19.73
CA ILE A 222 -11.79 -6.74 18.67
C ILE A 222 -11.21 -7.53 17.46
N LYS A 223 -10.36 -8.53 17.71
CA LYS A 223 -9.73 -9.33 16.66
C LYS A 223 -10.73 -10.23 15.92
N ILE A 224 -11.64 -10.86 16.62
CA ILE A 224 -12.66 -11.74 16.00
C ILE A 224 -13.55 -10.93 15.07
N ILE A 225 -14.04 -9.76 15.49
CA ILE A 225 -14.81 -8.84 14.64
C ILE A 225 -13.99 -8.42 13.42
N GLY A 226 -12.70 -8.15 13.61
CA GLY A 226 -11.81 -7.79 12.52
C GLY A 226 -11.56 -8.90 11.50
N GLN A 227 -11.71 -10.16 11.88
CA GLN A 227 -11.58 -11.30 10.98
C GLN A 227 -12.89 -11.65 10.28
N ASN A 228 -13.97 -11.75 11.04
CA ASN A 228 -15.30 -12.06 10.51
C ASN A 228 -16.38 -11.59 11.49
N LYS A 229 -17.19 -10.59 11.05
CA LYS A 229 -18.26 -10.00 11.85
C LYS A 229 -19.39 -10.98 12.15
N ASP A 230 -19.69 -11.85 11.21
CA ASP A 230 -20.78 -12.83 11.36
C ASP A 230 -20.38 -13.93 12.36
N ALA A 231 -19.15 -14.43 12.22
CA ALA A 231 -18.60 -15.38 13.20
C ALA A 231 -18.53 -14.79 14.61
N ALA A 232 -18.22 -13.49 14.75
CA ALA A 232 -18.23 -12.79 16.02
C ALA A 232 -19.63 -12.74 16.63
N ALA A 233 -20.67 -12.48 15.83
CA ALA A 233 -22.05 -12.47 16.26
C ALA A 233 -22.51 -13.85 16.75
N TYR A 234 -22.18 -14.93 16.02
CA TYR A 234 -22.43 -16.31 16.45
C TYR A 234 -21.73 -16.67 17.77
N ALA A 235 -20.55 -16.10 18.02
CA ALA A 235 -19.82 -16.26 19.28
C ALA A 235 -20.34 -15.36 20.42
N GLY A 236 -21.51 -14.71 20.25
CA GLY A 236 -22.14 -13.86 21.25
C GLY A 236 -21.48 -12.49 21.44
N VAL A 237 -20.63 -12.04 20.52
CA VAL A 237 -20.00 -10.74 20.59
C VAL A 237 -20.92 -9.68 20.00
N ASN A 238 -21.24 -8.65 20.79
CA ASN A 238 -22.03 -7.52 20.31
C ASN A 238 -21.19 -6.61 19.41
N ASN A 239 -21.36 -6.77 18.09
CA ASN A 239 -20.59 -6.04 17.06
C ASN A 239 -20.76 -4.51 17.19
N LYS A 240 -21.96 -4.03 17.60
CA LYS A 240 -22.23 -2.60 17.72
C LYS A 240 -21.40 -1.98 18.86
N ILE A 241 -21.43 -2.58 20.05
CA ILE A 241 -20.70 -2.09 21.22
C ILE A 241 -19.19 -2.09 20.94
N VAL A 242 -18.65 -3.16 20.37
CA VAL A 242 -17.20 -3.24 20.10
C VAL A 242 -16.78 -2.23 19.03
N THR A 243 -17.61 -2.01 17.99
CA THR A 243 -17.33 -0.99 16.96
C THR A 243 -17.30 0.42 17.57
N ILE A 244 -18.30 0.77 18.39
CA ILE A 244 -18.36 2.08 19.07
C ILE A 244 -17.18 2.23 20.01
N SER A 245 -16.95 1.28 20.89
CA SER A 245 -15.85 1.36 21.87
C SER A 245 -14.47 1.43 21.20
N THR A 246 -14.27 0.72 20.09
CA THR A 246 -13.01 0.77 19.35
C THR A 246 -12.76 2.15 18.73
N MET A 247 -13.79 2.76 18.10
CA MET A 247 -13.66 4.09 17.50
C MET A 247 -13.51 5.18 18.57
N THR A 248 -14.24 5.06 19.68
CA THR A 248 -14.13 5.96 20.84
C THR A 248 -12.72 5.93 21.42
N PHE A 249 -12.19 4.74 21.64
CA PHE A 249 -10.85 4.57 22.18
C PHE A 249 -9.76 5.02 21.19
N SER A 250 -9.96 4.80 19.89
CA SER A 250 -9.09 5.36 18.84
C SER A 250 -9.08 6.90 18.90
N GLY A 251 -10.25 7.53 19.06
CA GLY A 251 -10.38 8.98 19.25
C GLY A 251 -9.67 9.50 20.51
N LEU A 252 -9.78 8.77 21.62
CA LEU A 252 -9.09 9.11 22.87
C LEU A 252 -7.57 9.17 22.67
N VAL A 253 -7.01 8.12 22.04
CA VAL A 253 -5.56 8.02 21.82
C VAL A 253 -5.07 9.06 20.82
N ALA A 254 -5.85 9.33 19.78
CA ALA A 254 -5.58 10.43 18.83
C ALA A 254 -5.62 11.81 19.55
N GLY A 255 -6.51 11.98 20.51
CA GLY A 255 -6.59 13.17 21.36
C GLY A 255 -5.33 13.38 22.19
N ILE A 256 -4.76 12.32 22.77
CA ILE A 256 -3.47 12.39 23.49
C ILE A 256 -2.36 12.87 22.55
N ALA A 257 -2.28 12.30 21.33
CA ALA A 257 -1.32 12.75 20.34
C ALA A 257 -1.48 14.23 19.99
N GLY A 258 -2.74 14.69 19.81
CA GLY A 258 -3.07 16.09 19.50
C GLY A 258 -2.70 17.04 20.64
N PHE A 259 -3.01 16.68 21.89
CA PHE A 259 -2.61 17.44 23.07
C PHE A 259 -1.08 17.63 23.11
N ILE A 260 -0.32 16.54 22.98
CA ILE A 260 1.15 16.60 23.01
C ILE A 260 1.67 17.44 21.84
N TRP A 261 1.11 17.27 20.64
CA TRP A 261 1.51 18.00 19.44
C TRP A 261 1.34 19.50 19.58
N TYR A 262 0.16 19.97 20.00
CA TYR A 262 -0.13 21.40 20.05
C TYR A 262 0.40 22.11 21.30
N ILE A 263 0.46 21.45 22.46
CA ILE A 263 0.91 22.08 23.70
C ILE A 263 2.43 22.04 23.84
N PHE A 264 3.08 20.91 23.54
CA PHE A 264 4.50 20.75 23.83
C PHE A 264 5.41 20.95 22.60
N TYR A 265 4.94 20.57 21.42
CA TYR A 265 5.77 20.68 20.21
C TYR A 265 5.50 21.99 19.46
N ARG A 266 4.27 22.24 19.00
CA ARG A 266 3.92 23.43 18.19
C ARG A 266 3.77 24.70 19.04
N ARG A 267 3.20 24.58 20.23
CA ARG A 267 2.91 25.66 21.17
C ARG A 267 2.01 26.78 20.63
N SER A 268 1.41 26.57 19.50
CA SER A 268 0.49 27.47 18.81
C SER A 268 -0.44 26.67 17.93
N PHE A 269 -1.59 27.24 17.61
CA PHE A 269 -2.52 26.66 16.67
C PHE A 269 -2.42 27.41 15.33
N SER A 270 -2.20 26.72 14.24
CA SER A 270 -2.08 27.34 12.91
C SER A 270 -2.81 26.49 11.88
N LEU A 271 -3.57 27.15 11.02
CA LEU A 271 -4.23 26.56 9.86
C LEU A 271 -3.49 26.84 8.54
N LEU A 272 -2.36 27.57 8.57
CA LEU A 272 -1.57 27.89 7.35
C LEU A 272 -1.11 26.66 6.60
N GLY A 273 -0.80 25.57 7.29
CA GLY A 273 -0.43 24.29 6.69
C GLY A 273 -1.61 23.30 6.49
N GLY A 274 -2.84 23.75 6.73
CA GLY A 274 -4.02 22.87 6.71
C GLY A 274 -4.15 22.03 7.99
N MET A 275 -4.64 20.78 7.85
CA MET A 275 -4.74 19.83 8.95
C MET A 275 -3.36 19.30 9.36
N PRO A 276 -3.18 18.81 10.62
CA PRO A 276 -1.92 18.22 11.06
C PRO A 276 -1.50 17.06 10.15
N ARG A 277 -0.42 17.25 9.42
CA ARG A 277 0.14 16.24 8.51
C ARG A 277 0.52 14.95 9.26
N GLU A 278 0.98 15.11 10.49
CA GLU A 278 1.42 14.02 11.37
C GLU A 278 0.31 13.00 11.64
N GLY A 279 -0.94 13.45 11.67
CA GLY A 279 -2.09 12.57 11.80
C GLY A 279 -2.30 11.66 10.57
N PHE A 280 -2.04 12.17 9.36
CA PHE A 280 -2.07 11.37 8.14
C PHE A 280 -0.86 10.45 8.05
N ASP A 281 0.32 10.96 8.37
CA ASP A 281 1.57 10.21 8.32
C ASP A 281 1.58 9.05 9.32
N ALA A 282 0.87 9.18 10.44
CA ALA A 282 0.67 8.10 11.41
C ALA A 282 -0.04 6.88 10.82
N ILE A 283 -0.87 7.04 9.75
CA ILE A 283 -1.47 5.93 9.02
C ILE A 283 -0.37 5.08 8.38
N LEU A 284 0.58 5.74 7.73
CA LEU A 284 1.71 5.09 7.05
C LEU A 284 2.62 4.36 8.05
N VAL A 285 2.91 5.02 9.19
CA VAL A 285 3.70 4.44 10.28
C VAL A 285 3.02 3.19 10.85
N SER A 286 1.70 3.22 11.05
CA SER A 286 0.93 2.08 11.54
C SER A 286 0.91 0.92 10.54
N LEU A 287 0.74 1.21 9.24
CA LEU A 287 0.77 0.20 8.18
C LEU A 287 2.15 -0.45 8.04
N LEU A 288 3.21 0.35 8.09
CA LEU A 288 4.60 -0.13 8.06
C LEU A 288 4.90 -1.08 9.24
N ALA A 289 4.28 -0.83 10.39
CA ALA A 289 4.33 -1.68 11.58
C ALA A 289 3.39 -2.89 11.53
N PHE A 290 2.66 -3.11 10.42
CA PHE A 290 1.58 -4.12 10.33
C PHE A 290 0.54 -3.99 11.46
N ASN A 291 0.25 -2.77 11.87
CA ASN A 291 -0.65 -2.45 12.98
C ASN A 291 -0.29 -3.17 14.29
N SER A 292 1.00 -3.40 14.53
CA SER A 292 1.52 -4.04 15.73
C SER A 292 2.00 -2.96 16.72
N PRO A 293 1.50 -2.92 17.97
CA PRO A 293 1.93 -1.90 18.94
C PRO A 293 3.45 -1.87 19.17
N PHE A 294 4.11 -3.02 19.22
CA PHE A 294 5.58 -3.06 19.32
C PHE A 294 6.28 -2.68 18.01
N GLY A 295 5.68 -3.00 16.87
CA GLY A 295 6.22 -2.59 15.56
C GLY A 295 6.13 -1.08 15.34
N ILE A 296 5.13 -0.42 15.94
CA ILE A 296 4.94 1.04 15.85
C ILE A 296 6.11 1.80 16.48
N ILE A 297 6.73 1.28 17.54
CA ILE A 297 7.85 1.95 18.22
C ILE A 297 9.02 2.25 17.26
N PRO A 298 9.67 1.26 16.63
CA PRO A 298 10.79 1.52 15.74
C PRO A 298 10.37 2.24 14.45
N THR A 299 9.14 2.01 13.94
CA THR A 299 8.66 2.71 12.74
C THR A 299 8.36 4.18 13.02
N SER A 300 7.82 4.53 14.20
CA SER A 300 7.64 5.91 14.65
C SER A 300 8.98 6.63 14.81
N PHE A 301 9.96 5.97 15.41
CA PHE A 301 11.30 6.56 15.56
C PHE A 301 11.95 6.81 14.19
N PHE A 302 11.92 5.84 13.29
CA PHE A 302 12.43 5.99 11.93
C PHE A 302 11.75 7.15 11.18
N TYR A 303 10.41 7.22 11.27
CA TYR A 303 9.67 8.29 10.59
C TYR A 303 9.96 9.67 11.19
N SER A 304 10.12 9.75 12.51
CA SER A 304 10.48 11.00 13.21
C SER A 304 11.85 11.51 12.79
N MET A 305 12.84 10.62 12.60
CA MET A 305 14.15 10.99 12.06
C MET A 305 14.04 11.57 10.65
N LEU A 306 13.21 10.95 9.78
CA LEU A 306 12.96 11.46 8.43
C LEU A 306 12.31 12.86 8.49
N SER A 307 11.28 13.04 9.33
CA SER A 307 10.51 14.27 9.42
C SER A 307 11.36 15.45 9.93
N ILE A 308 12.09 15.26 11.02
CA ILE A 308 12.96 16.30 11.60
C ILE A 308 14.12 16.59 10.66
N GLY A 309 14.78 15.54 10.18
CA GLY A 309 15.91 15.70 9.29
C GLY A 309 15.58 16.49 8.04
N ALA A 310 14.42 16.21 7.43
CA ALA A 310 13.99 16.92 6.23
C ALA A 310 13.62 18.40 6.49
N ASN A 311 12.95 18.69 7.60
CA ASN A 311 12.54 20.05 7.92
C ASN A 311 13.74 20.98 8.22
N ALA A 312 14.81 20.43 8.79
CA ALA A 312 15.99 21.21 9.16
C ALA A 312 17.10 21.21 8.09
N LEU A 313 16.96 20.43 7.03
CA LEU A 313 18.03 20.25 6.03
C LEU A 313 18.32 21.53 5.25
N GLU A 314 17.32 22.39 5.06
CA GLU A 314 17.45 23.71 4.44
C GLU A 314 18.41 24.63 5.23
N SER A 315 18.39 24.54 6.56
CA SER A 315 19.28 25.31 7.44
C SER A 315 20.74 24.88 7.39
N TYR A 316 21.05 23.71 6.80
CA TYR A 316 22.41 23.14 6.74
C TYR A 316 23.11 23.37 5.39
N SER A 317 22.66 24.34 4.60
CA SER A 317 23.34 24.79 3.37
C SER A 317 23.60 23.72 2.31
N ILE A 318 22.79 22.66 2.28
CA ILE A 318 22.89 21.59 1.28
C ILE A 318 22.19 21.98 -0.03
N GLY A 319 21.47 23.13 -0.04
CA GLY A 319 20.79 23.65 -1.24
C GLY A 319 19.48 22.94 -1.60
N LEU A 320 19.04 21.99 -0.80
CA LEU A 320 17.75 21.31 -0.98
C LEU A 320 16.64 22.06 -0.27
N ASN A 321 15.60 22.47 -1.01
CA ASN A 321 14.43 23.09 -0.40
C ASN A 321 13.58 22.04 0.35
N GLN A 322 12.81 22.51 1.33
CA GLN A 322 11.88 21.68 2.13
C GLN A 322 10.91 20.87 1.24
N GLN A 323 10.41 21.46 0.14
CA GLN A 323 9.49 20.77 -0.79
C GLN A 323 10.14 19.55 -1.45
N THR A 324 11.39 19.68 -1.91
CA THR A 324 12.13 18.57 -2.51
C THR A 324 12.33 17.43 -1.50
N MET A 325 12.62 17.77 -0.25
CA MET A 325 12.77 16.78 0.81
C MET A 325 11.44 16.10 1.18
N GLN A 326 10.31 16.80 1.09
CA GLN A 326 9.00 16.17 1.26
C GLN A 326 8.72 15.12 0.17
N ILE A 327 9.17 15.34 -1.07
CA ILE A 327 9.09 14.32 -2.13
C ILE A 327 9.96 13.10 -1.78
N VAL A 328 11.18 13.32 -1.31
CA VAL A 328 12.10 12.25 -0.87
C VAL A 328 11.43 11.39 0.23
N ILE A 329 10.87 12.04 1.27
CA ILE A 329 10.12 11.33 2.31
C ILE A 329 8.94 10.57 1.71
N GLY A 330 8.18 11.23 0.83
CA GLY A 330 7.02 10.61 0.16
C GLY A 330 7.41 9.33 -0.58
N ILE A 331 8.52 9.31 -1.31
CA ILE A 331 9.04 8.13 -2.01
C ILE A 331 9.39 7.02 -1.01
N ILE A 332 10.16 7.36 0.04
CA ILE A 332 10.56 6.38 1.06
C ILE A 332 9.34 5.75 1.72
N VAL A 333 8.40 6.58 2.15
CA VAL A 333 7.21 6.14 2.89
C VAL A 333 6.24 5.39 1.99
N TYR A 334 6.01 5.83 0.76
CA TYR A 334 5.16 5.14 -0.20
C TYR A 334 5.66 3.73 -0.49
N LEU A 335 6.94 3.56 -0.81
CA LEU A 335 7.52 2.25 -1.04
C LEU A 335 7.56 1.39 0.24
N SER A 336 7.76 2.02 1.39
CA SER A 336 7.69 1.34 2.68
C SER A 336 6.27 0.84 3.01
N ALA A 337 5.23 1.59 2.65
CA ALA A 337 3.84 1.19 2.85
C ALA A 337 3.45 -0.06 2.04
N ILE A 338 4.10 -0.29 0.89
CA ILE A 338 3.92 -1.50 0.06
C ILE A 338 4.65 -2.72 0.66
N SER A 339 5.08 -2.66 1.90
CA SER A 339 5.81 -3.75 2.59
C SER A 339 5.15 -5.12 2.48
N VAL A 340 3.80 -5.20 2.38
CA VAL A 340 3.04 -6.44 2.19
C VAL A 340 3.48 -7.21 0.94
N VAL A 341 3.90 -6.53 -0.12
CA VAL A 341 4.39 -7.15 -1.36
C VAL A 341 5.67 -7.95 -1.10
N PHE A 342 6.56 -7.44 -0.23
CA PHE A 342 7.83 -8.08 0.09
C PHE A 342 7.69 -9.30 1.00
N ILE A 343 6.52 -9.56 1.58
CA ILE A 343 6.26 -10.81 2.30
C ILE A 343 6.30 -12.00 1.33
N ASN A 344 5.71 -11.84 0.15
CA ASN A 344 5.65 -12.88 -0.87
C ASN A 344 6.91 -12.87 -1.76
N PHE A 345 7.49 -11.68 -1.98
CA PHE A 345 8.71 -11.49 -2.75
C PHE A 345 9.91 -11.44 -1.78
N LYS A 346 10.63 -12.57 -1.66
CA LYS A 346 11.85 -12.66 -0.84
C LYS A 346 13.07 -12.32 -1.70
N PRO A 347 13.49 -11.03 -1.82
CA PRO A 347 14.49 -10.61 -2.81
C PRO A 347 15.83 -11.32 -2.62
N LEU A 348 16.27 -11.54 -1.38
CA LEU A 348 17.51 -12.27 -1.11
C LEU A 348 17.45 -13.74 -1.57
N LYS A 349 16.32 -14.42 -1.33
CA LYS A 349 16.14 -15.78 -1.86
C LYS A 349 16.05 -15.79 -3.39
N TRP A 350 15.39 -14.78 -3.95
CA TRP A 350 15.28 -14.66 -5.39
C TRP A 350 16.64 -14.40 -6.05
N THR A 351 17.46 -13.49 -5.51
CA THR A 351 18.82 -13.22 -6.02
C THR A 351 19.74 -14.42 -5.85
N LEU A 352 19.74 -15.07 -4.69
CA LEU A 352 20.51 -16.30 -4.46
C LEU A 352 20.08 -17.43 -5.41
N ASN A 353 18.76 -17.66 -5.54
CA ASN A 353 18.25 -18.68 -6.44
C ASN A 353 18.56 -18.36 -7.90
N SER A 354 18.49 -17.08 -8.29
CA SER A 354 18.85 -16.63 -9.63
C SER A 354 20.36 -16.81 -9.88
N TRP A 355 21.20 -16.47 -8.90
CA TRP A 355 22.65 -16.68 -9.00
C TRP A 355 23.01 -18.16 -9.11
N TYR A 356 22.36 -19.05 -8.33
CA TYR A 356 22.54 -20.51 -8.45
C TYR A 356 22.13 -21.02 -9.85
N LEU A 357 21.00 -20.54 -10.37
CA LEU A 357 20.55 -20.91 -11.72
C LEU A 357 21.52 -20.42 -12.79
N PHE A 358 22.02 -19.20 -12.68
CA PHE A 358 23.03 -18.66 -13.61
C PHE A 358 24.30 -19.49 -13.64
N ARG A 359 24.72 -20.02 -12.49
CA ARG A 359 25.92 -20.85 -12.38
C ARG A 359 25.69 -22.30 -12.83
N SER A 360 24.45 -22.74 -12.95
CA SER A 360 24.09 -24.09 -13.38
C SER A 360 24.20 -24.23 -14.90
N LYS A 361 25.17 -25.03 -15.39
CA LYS A 361 25.28 -25.41 -16.81
C LYS A 361 24.02 -26.12 -17.32
N GLN A 362 23.33 -26.87 -16.45
CA GLN A 362 22.08 -27.56 -16.74
C GLN A 362 20.95 -26.58 -17.06
N PHE A 363 20.89 -25.43 -16.37
CA PHE A 363 19.84 -24.44 -16.58
C PHE A 363 20.18 -23.48 -17.71
N PHE A 364 21.37 -22.90 -17.71
CA PHE A 364 21.76 -21.85 -18.67
C PHE A 364 22.57 -22.34 -19.86
N GLY A 365 23.27 -23.42 -19.88
CA GLY A 365 24.06 -24.02 -20.97
C GLY A 365 24.15 -23.21 -22.28
N ALA A 366 24.84 -23.71 -23.27
CA ALA A 366 24.98 -23.03 -24.58
C ALA A 366 23.61 -22.93 -25.29
N LYS A 367 23.30 -21.78 -25.89
CA LYS A 367 22.06 -21.58 -26.65
C LYS A 367 21.98 -22.58 -27.83
N PRO A 368 20.89 -23.34 -28.02
CA PRO A 368 20.76 -24.28 -29.14
C PRO A 368 20.83 -23.53 -30.46
N LYS A 369 21.62 -24.07 -31.39
CA LYS A 369 21.77 -23.48 -32.74
C LYS A 369 20.44 -23.57 -33.49
N SER A 370 19.98 -22.44 -33.99
CA SER A 370 18.72 -22.33 -34.73
C SER A 370 18.99 -22.52 -36.23
N LYS A 371 18.39 -23.54 -36.82
CA LYS A 371 18.34 -23.66 -38.29
C LYS A 371 17.28 -22.71 -38.85
N SER A 372 17.55 -22.04 -39.97
CA SER A 372 16.59 -21.21 -40.68
C SER A 372 15.49 -22.06 -41.33
N PRO A 373 14.28 -21.54 -41.50
CA PRO A 373 13.22 -22.26 -42.21
C PRO A 373 13.58 -22.40 -43.68
N PRO A 374 13.12 -23.47 -44.36
CA PRO A 374 13.31 -23.65 -45.80
C PRO A 374 12.61 -22.53 -46.58
N GLN A 375 13.14 -22.21 -47.76
CA GLN A 375 12.46 -21.32 -48.72
C GLN A 375 11.26 -22.05 -49.32
N GLY A 376 10.14 -22.10 -48.60
CA GLY A 376 8.94 -22.83 -48.97
C GLY A 376 7.65 -22.12 -48.61
N GLY A 377 6.51 -22.66 -49.04
CA GLY A 377 5.19 -22.14 -48.80
C GLY A 377 4.81 -22.10 -47.29
N LEU A 378 3.69 -21.44 -46.96
CA LEU A 378 3.25 -21.21 -45.58
C LEU A 378 3.04 -22.54 -44.82
N GLU A 379 2.49 -23.57 -45.46
CA GLU A 379 2.25 -24.92 -44.90
C GLU A 379 3.54 -25.64 -44.57
N GLN A 380 4.54 -25.59 -45.47
CA GLN A 380 5.86 -26.18 -45.25
C GLN A 380 6.58 -25.51 -44.07
N ASN A 381 6.44 -24.20 -43.92
CA ASN A 381 6.99 -23.46 -42.77
C ASN A 381 6.32 -23.85 -41.46
N ILE A 382 5.01 -24.06 -41.46
CA ILE A 382 4.28 -24.53 -40.27
C ILE A 382 4.79 -25.90 -39.84
N HIS A 383 4.87 -26.84 -40.78
CA HIS A 383 5.35 -28.20 -40.48
C HIS A 383 6.80 -28.22 -39.97
N PHE A 384 7.67 -27.39 -40.55
CA PHE A 384 9.04 -27.22 -40.07
C PHE A 384 9.10 -26.74 -38.62
N PHE A 385 8.29 -25.74 -38.26
CA PHE A 385 8.30 -25.21 -36.91
C PHE A 385 7.64 -26.15 -35.90
N GLU A 386 6.64 -26.95 -36.30
CA GLU A 386 6.04 -28.00 -35.49
C GLU A 386 7.02 -29.09 -35.14
N ASN A 387 7.75 -29.61 -36.15
CA ASN A 387 8.78 -30.63 -35.95
C ASN A 387 9.88 -30.13 -35.00
N LYS A 388 10.33 -28.91 -35.21
CA LYS A 388 11.36 -28.29 -34.39
C LYS A 388 10.87 -28.05 -32.94
N LYS A 389 9.62 -27.64 -32.75
CA LYS A 389 9.01 -27.53 -31.44
C LYS A 389 8.96 -28.87 -30.72
N ASN A 390 8.56 -29.94 -31.40
CA ASN A 390 8.50 -31.30 -30.86
C ASN A 390 9.89 -31.82 -30.46
N GLU A 391 10.92 -31.54 -31.26
CA GLU A 391 12.32 -31.86 -30.93
C GLU A 391 12.75 -31.13 -29.64
N TYR A 392 12.53 -29.82 -29.56
CA TYR A 392 12.87 -29.05 -28.37
C TYR A 392 12.06 -29.47 -27.13
N LEU A 393 10.79 -29.86 -27.30
CA LEU A 393 9.95 -30.37 -26.23
C LEU A 393 10.48 -31.70 -25.68
N LYS A 394 10.90 -32.63 -26.54
CA LYS A 394 11.56 -33.88 -26.12
C LYS A 394 12.81 -33.59 -25.29
N GLN A 395 13.69 -32.70 -25.78
CA GLN A 395 14.91 -32.33 -25.07
C GLN A 395 14.63 -31.60 -23.76
N PHE A 396 13.58 -30.76 -23.70
CA PHE A 396 13.14 -30.06 -22.49
C PHE A 396 12.63 -31.02 -21.41
N LEU A 397 11.82 -32.02 -21.80
CA LEU A 397 11.27 -33.02 -20.89
C LEU A 397 12.33 -33.93 -20.27
N THR A 398 13.47 -34.15 -20.93
CA THR A 398 14.59 -34.90 -20.35
C THR A 398 15.27 -34.16 -19.19
N GLY A 399 15.10 -32.86 -19.09
CA GLY A 399 15.59 -32.02 -17.99
C GLY A 399 17.13 -31.98 -17.84
N LYS A 400 17.89 -32.51 -18.79
CA LYS A 400 19.35 -32.72 -18.63
C LYS A 400 20.19 -31.48 -18.87
N ASN A 401 19.90 -30.67 -19.89
CA ASN A 401 20.73 -29.51 -20.25
C ASN A 401 19.90 -28.37 -20.87
N GLN A 402 20.36 -27.12 -20.70
CA GLN A 402 19.88 -25.93 -21.44
C GLN A 402 18.37 -25.62 -21.26
N ILE A 403 17.80 -25.99 -20.13
CA ILE A 403 16.35 -25.93 -19.87
C ILE A 403 15.77 -24.55 -20.13
N PHE A 404 16.50 -23.48 -19.76
CA PHE A 404 16.05 -22.09 -19.97
C PHE A 404 15.92 -21.76 -21.47
N TRP A 405 16.93 -22.09 -22.27
CA TRP A 405 16.93 -21.79 -23.70
C TRP A 405 15.90 -22.62 -24.45
N LEU A 406 15.77 -23.91 -24.10
CA LEU A 406 14.76 -24.80 -24.69
C LEU A 406 13.35 -24.29 -24.39
N TYR A 407 13.05 -23.93 -23.13
CA TYR A 407 11.76 -23.35 -22.77
C TYR A 407 11.49 -22.06 -23.56
N ARG A 408 12.44 -21.13 -23.61
CA ARG A 408 12.32 -19.89 -24.37
C ARG A 408 12.06 -20.12 -25.84
N GLN A 409 12.78 -21.10 -26.47
CA GLN A 409 12.59 -21.45 -27.89
C GLN A 409 11.20 -22.08 -28.12
N ILE A 410 10.75 -22.95 -27.25
CA ILE A 410 9.40 -23.54 -27.29
C ILE A 410 8.33 -22.44 -27.24
N GLN A 411 8.45 -21.48 -26.35
CA GLN A 411 7.50 -20.35 -26.25
C GLN A 411 7.49 -19.50 -27.52
N LEU A 412 8.66 -19.17 -28.06
CA LEU A 412 8.77 -18.43 -29.33
C LEU A 412 8.16 -19.20 -30.51
N LEU A 413 8.37 -20.53 -30.58
CA LEU A 413 7.79 -21.38 -31.60
C LEU A 413 6.28 -21.50 -31.45
N ASN A 414 5.75 -21.64 -30.23
CA ASN A 414 4.32 -21.64 -29.98
C ASN A 414 3.67 -20.35 -30.50
N PHE A 415 4.26 -19.20 -30.18
CA PHE A 415 3.76 -17.91 -30.63
C PHE A 415 3.81 -17.80 -32.16
N LYS A 416 4.92 -18.19 -32.78
CA LYS A 416 5.11 -18.16 -34.24
C LYS A 416 4.13 -19.06 -34.96
N LEU A 417 3.93 -20.29 -34.47
CA LEU A 417 2.97 -21.27 -35.03
C LEU A 417 1.53 -20.72 -34.91
N TYR A 418 1.18 -20.12 -33.80
CA TYR A 418 -0.13 -19.50 -33.64
C TYR A 418 -0.41 -18.44 -34.72
N PHE A 419 0.55 -17.54 -34.99
CA PHE A 419 0.39 -16.52 -36.03
C PHE A 419 0.36 -17.09 -37.45
N LEU A 420 1.21 -18.11 -37.75
CA LEU A 420 1.23 -18.74 -39.06
C LEU A 420 -0.08 -19.48 -39.32
N ASN A 421 -0.58 -20.27 -38.39
CA ASN A 421 -1.85 -20.96 -38.50
C ASN A 421 -3.04 -19.98 -38.63
N ARG A 422 -3.00 -18.87 -37.89
CA ARG A 422 -3.99 -17.79 -38.03
C ARG A 422 -3.95 -17.16 -39.45
N LYS A 423 -2.75 -16.97 -40.01
CA LYS A 423 -2.57 -16.42 -41.35
C LYS A 423 -3.09 -17.42 -42.40
N LEU A 424 -2.77 -18.70 -42.26
CA LEU A 424 -3.24 -19.77 -43.16
C LEU A 424 -4.77 -19.84 -43.19
N LEU A 425 -5.41 -19.85 -42.01
CA LEU A 425 -6.86 -19.85 -41.89
C LEU A 425 -7.53 -18.59 -42.46
N LYS A 426 -6.90 -17.42 -42.33
CA LYS A 426 -7.40 -16.20 -42.98
C LYS A 426 -7.33 -16.29 -44.49
N ILE A 427 -6.30 -16.90 -45.05
CA ILE A 427 -6.15 -17.10 -46.50
C ILE A 427 -7.21 -18.11 -46.99
N LYS A 428 -7.34 -19.27 -46.33
CA LYS A 428 -8.33 -20.31 -46.66
C LYS A 428 -9.79 -19.82 -46.51
N ASN A 429 -10.04 -18.86 -45.67
CA ASN A 429 -11.40 -18.32 -45.40
C ASN A 429 -11.61 -16.90 -45.96
N LYS A 430 -10.80 -16.44 -46.88
CA LYS A 430 -10.82 -15.03 -47.33
C LYS A 430 -12.21 -14.59 -47.79
N ASP A 431 -12.87 -15.34 -48.62
CA ASP A 431 -14.16 -15.00 -49.22
C ASP A 431 -15.29 -15.07 -48.17
N ASN A 432 -15.29 -16.08 -47.32
CA ASN A 432 -16.26 -16.21 -46.22
C ASN A 432 -16.13 -15.10 -45.16
N LEU A 433 -14.89 -14.64 -44.92
CA LEU A 433 -14.63 -13.53 -44.01
C LEU A 433 -15.08 -12.17 -44.57
N VAL A 434 -14.97 -11.97 -45.89
CA VAL A 434 -15.49 -10.78 -46.57
C VAL A 434 -17.00 -10.77 -46.47
N HIS A 435 -17.67 -11.88 -46.77
CA HIS A 435 -19.12 -12.02 -46.64
C HIS A 435 -19.62 -11.78 -45.20
N TRP A 436 -18.92 -12.35 -44.21
CA TRP A 436 -19.25 -12.12 -42.79
C TRP A 436 -19.08 -10.65 -42.35
N LYS A 437 -18.04 -9.96 -42.88
CA LYS A 437 -17.84 -8.54 -42.62
C LYS A 437 -18.96 -7.70 -43.24
N GLN A 438 -19.41 -8.03 -44.46
CA GLN A 438 -20.53 -7.35 -45.12
C GLN A 438 -21.81 -7.46 -44.30
N ILE A 439 -22.17 -8.67 -43.82
CA ILE A 439 -23.31 -8.89 -42.92
C ILE A 439 -23.18 -8.04 -41.66
N ARG A 440 -21.96 -8.02 -41.04
CA ARG A 440 -21.73 -7.23 -39.84
C ARG A 440 -21.84 -5.71 -40.06
N THR A 441 -21.43 -5.25 -41.24
CA THR A 441 -21.54 -3.83 -41.61
C THR A 441 -23.02 -3.48 -41.88
N GLU A 442 -23.75 -4.34 -42.57
CA GLU A 442 -25.20 -4.21 -42.81
C GLU A 442 -25.98 -4.15 -41.49
N ILE A 443 -25.61 -4.99 -40.51
CA ILE A 443 -26.18 -4.92 -39.15
C ILE A 443 -25.86 -3.57 -38.47
N LYS A 444 -24.62 -3.10 -38.55
CA LYS A 444 -24.22 -1.82 -37.94
C LYS A 444 -24.90 -0.61 -38.59
N THR A 445 -24.98 -0.58 -39.92
CA THR A 445 -25.63 0.52 -40.66
C THR A 445 -27.11 0.56 -40.39
N ASN A 446 -27.79 -0.59 -40.34
CA ASN A 446 -29.21 -0.67 -40.02
C ASN A 446 -29.54 -0.33 -38.55
N PHE A 447 -28.61 -0.59 -37.59
CA PHE A 447 -28.79 -0.21 -36.19
C PHE A 447 -28.32 1.23 -35.87
N GLY A 448 -27.32 1.74 -36.59
CA GLY A 448 -26.67 3.01 -36.23
C GLY A 448 -27.23 4.26 -36.86
N LEU A 449 -27.93 4.16 -37.99
CA LEU A 449 -28.33 5.30 -38.83
C LEU A 449 -29.83 5.47 -39.01
N ASN A 450 -30.69 4.55 -38.57
CA ASN A 450 -32.14 4.65 -38.87
C ASN A 450 -32.94 5.08 -37.63
N SER A 451 -33.26 6.39 -37.57
CA SER A 451 -34.38 6.91 -36.77
C SER A 451 -35.70 6.15 -37.02
N ASN A 452 -35.86 5.57 -38.23
CA ASN A 452 -37.00 4.74 -38.63
C ASN A 452 -37.08 3.39 -37.88
N PHE A 453 -35.96 2.83 -37.33
CA PHE A 453 -36.03 1.58 -36.57
C PHE A 453 -36.67 1.78 -35.18
N LYS A 454 -36.51 2.97 -34.58
CA LYS A 454 -37.19 3.30 -33.31
C LYS A 454 -38.71 3.34 -33.44
N ASN A 455 -39.24 3.66 -34.62
CA ASN A 455 -40.67 3.82 -34.88
C ASN A 455 -41.35 2.54 -35.41
N LYS A 456 -40.62 1.45 -35.64
CA LYS A 456 -41.20 0.16 -36.07
C LYS A 456 -41.97 -0.52 -34.95
N ASN A 457 -43.06 -1.19 -35.32
CA ASN A 457 -43.89 -1.98 -34.41
C ASN A 457 -43.13 -3.20 -33.86
N SER A 458 -43.55 -3.75 -32.73
CA SER A 458 -42.88 -4.87 -32.05
C SER A 458 -42.66 -6.08 -32.94
N ASP A 459 -43.66 -6.40 -33.78
CA ASP A 459 -43.64 -7.56 -34.68
C ASP A 459 -42.65 -7.38 -35.84
N GLU A 460 -42.53 -6.19 -36.39
CA GLU A 460 -41.53 -5.86 -37.41
C GLU A 460 -40.11 -5.87 -36.89
N LYS A 461 -39.93 -5.49 -35.61
CA LYS A 461 -38.64 -5.61 -34.94
C LYS A 461 -38.26 -7.06 -34.73
N LEU A 462 -39.20 -7.90 -34.33
CA LEU A 462 -39.00 -9.32 -34.11
C LEU A 462 -38.63 -10.04 -35.42
N ALA A 463 -39.38 -9.82 -36.52
CA ALA A 463 -39.10 -10.37 -37.84
C ALA A 463 -37.69 -9.97 -38.34
N PHE A 464 -37.28 -8.72 -38.13
CA PHE A 464 -35.94 -8.26 -38.47
C PHE A 464 -34.83 -8.96 -37.66
N PHE A 465 -35.06 -9.18 -36.38
CA PHE A 465 -34.09 -9.92 -35.55
C PHE A 465 -34.00 -11.38 -35.96
N GLU A 466 -35.09 -12.02 -36.34
CA GLU A 466 -35.11 -13.40 -36.83
C GLU A 466 -34.36 -13.52 -38.16
N GLU A 467 -34.55 -12.60 -39.10
CA GLU A 467 -33.85 -12.55 -40.39
C GLU A 467 -32.33 -12.39 -40.19
N ILE A 468 -31.93 -11.47 -39.31
CA ILE A 468 -30.52 -11.29 -38.92
C ILE A 468 -29.95 -12.56 -38.25
N ALA A 469 -30.70 -13.16 -37.37
CA ALA A 469 -30.27 -14.41 -36.69
C ALA A 469 -30.08 -15.54 -37.71
N LYS A 470 -30.97 -15.65 -38.69
CA LYS A 470 -30.86 -16.64 -39.79
C LYS A 470 -29.65 -16.38 -40.69
N LYS A 471 -29.41 -15.12 -41.13
CA LYS A 471 -28.23 -14.71 -41.91
C LYS A 471 -26.95 -14.99 -41.10
N LYS A 472 -26.93 -14.68 -39.83
CA LYS A 472 -25.79 -14.91 -38.93
C LYS A 472 -25.50 -16.40 -38.69
N ARG A 473 -26.54 -17.24 -38.57
CA ARG A 473 -26.41 -18.71 -38.46
C ARG A 473 -25.78 -19.30 -39.72
N LEU A 474 -26.28 -18.93 -40.90
CA LEU A 474 -25.75 -19.38 -42.19
C LEU A 474 -24.30 -18.95 -42.43
N ALA A 475 -23.96 -17.71 -42.11
CA ALA A 475 -22.59 -17.21 -42.19
C ALA A 475 -21.64 -17.93 -41.21
N ASN A 476 -22.11 -18.22 -40.01
CA ASN A 476 -21.37 -19.00 -39.01
C ASN A 476 -21.18 -20.45 -39.46
N GLN A 477 -22.20 -21.07 -40.04
CA GLN A 477 -22.07 -22.43 -40.60
C GLN A 477 -21.02 -22.50 -41.71
N LYS A 478 -21.01 -21.55 -42.64
CA LYS A 478 -20.00 -21.45 -43.72
C LYS A 478 -18.59 -21.21 -43.14
N LEU A 479 -18.42 -20.42 -42.13
CA LEU A 479 -17.14 -20.21 -41.44
C LEU A 479 -16.69 -21.47 -40.67
N ASN A 480 -17.63 -22.24 -40.13
CA ASN A 480 -17.34 -23.43 -39.35
C ASN A 480 -16.92 -24.60 -40.25
N SER A 481 -17.41 -24.68 -41.50
CA SER A 481 -17.00 -25.70 -42.49
C SER A 481 -15.49 -25.65 -42.82
N PHE A 482 -14.82 -24.54 -42.51
CA PHE A 482 -13.37 -24.35 -42.68
C PHE A 482 -12.59 -24.29 -41.38
N GLY A 483 -13.17 -24.74 -40.26
CA GLY A 483 -12.47 -24.82 -38.97
C GLY A 483 -12.19 -23.47 -38.28
N TYR A 484 -12.89 -22.39 -38.66
CA TYR A 484 -12.64 -21.07 -38.04
C TYR A 484 -13.00 -21.01 -36.55
N PHE A 485 -14.10 -21.65 -36.16
CA PHE A 485 -14.53 -21.72 -34.76
C PHE A 485 -13.71 -22.73 -33.98
N ASP A 486 -13.26 -23.83 -34.63
CA ASP A 486 -12.34 -24.80 -34.03
C ASP A 486 -11.00 -24.14 -33.67
N PHE A 487 -10.50 -23.24 -34.52
CA PHE A 487 -9.30 -22.48 -34.20
C PHE A 487 -9.53 -21.55 -33.00
N LYS A 488 -10.71 -20.95 -32.86
CA LYS A 488 -11.05 -20.12 -31.69
C LYS A 488 -11.16 -20.95 -30.42
N ASN A 489 -11.71 -22.15 -30.50
CA ASN A 489 -11.79 -23.10 -29.38
C ASN A 489 -10.40 -23.68 -29.06
N ASN A 490 -9.58 -23.95 -30.07
CA ASN A 490 -8.20 -24.37 -29.92
C ASN A 490 -7.30 -23.31 -29.28
N PHE A 491 -7.72 -22.04 -29.25
CA PHE A 491 -6.99 -21.02 -28.49
C PHE A 491 -7.03 -21.25 -26.97
N ILE A 492 -8.10 -21.83 -26.45
CA ILE A 492 -8.22 -22.20 -25.03
C ILE A 492 -7.27 -23.37 -24.76
N THR A 493 -7.29 -24.40 -25.60
CA THR A 493 -6.37 -25.56 -25.53
C THR A 493 -4.91 -25.13 -25.70
N PHE A 494 -4.64 -24.20 -26.58
CA PHE A 494 -3.31 -23.60 -26.74
C PHE A 494 -2.85 -22.89 -25.45
N LYS A 495 -3.70 -22.10 -24.83
CA LYS A 495 -3.39 -21.46 -23.53
C LYS A 495 -3.12 -22.49 -22.44
N GLN A 496 -3.90 -23.56 -22.39
CA GLN A 496 -3.69 -24.66 -21.43
C GLN A 496 -2.34 -25.34 -21.64
N GLN A 497 -1.99 -25.68 -22.88
CA GLN A 497 -0.66 -26.26 -23.19
C GLN A 497 0.50 -25.33 -22.81
N VAL A 498 0.39 -24.04 -23.10
CA VAL A 498 1.40 -23.05 -22.71
C VAL A 498 1.52 -22.95 -21.18
N PHE A 499 0.40 -23.02 -20.49
CA PHE A 499 0.36 -23.01 -19.03
C PHE A 499 0.98 -24.27 -18.42
N GLU A 500 0.68 -25.44 -18.94
CA GLU A 500 1.29 -26.71 -18.51
C GLU A 500 2.81 -26.71 -18.72
N GLN A 501 3.29 -26.26 -19.88
CA GLN A 501 4.71 -26.11 -20.15
C GLN A 501 5.38 -25.12 -19.19
N HIS A 502 4.68 -24.05 -18.82
CA HIS A 502 5.18 -23.10 -17.83
C HIS A 502 5.26 -23.73 -16.44
N LEU A 503 4.29 -24.55 -16.07
CA LEU A 503 4.28 -25.29 -14.80
C LEU A 503 5.45 -26.28 -14.74
N GLN A 504 5.67 -27.05 -15.80
CA GLN A 504 6.80 -27.97 -15.94
C GLN A 504 8.14 -27.23 -15.83
N PHE A 505 8.27 -26.07 -16.47
CA PHE A 505 9.47 -25.23 -16.35
C PHE A 505 9.71 -24.77 -14.91
N LYS A 506 8.67 -24.37 -14.20
CA LYS A 506 8.76 -24.00 -12.76
C LYS A 506 9.22 -25.19 -11.92
N THR A 507 8.69 -26.38 -12.17
CA THR A 507 9.04 -27.60 -11.44
C THR A 507 10.51 -27.98 -11.65
N LEU A 508 10.97 -28.03 -12.90
CA LEU A 508 12.35 -28.33 -13.24
C LEU A 508 13.32 -27.28 -12.66
N ARG A 509 12.94 -26.01 -12.71
CA ARG A 509 13.72 -24.93 -12.08
C ARG A 509 13.84 -25.12 -10.58
N ALA A 510 12.75 -25.51 -9.90
CA ALA A 510 12.74 -25.76 -8.47
C ALA A 510 13.63 -26.96 -8.09
N GLN A 511 13.59 -28.07 -8.85
CA GLN A 511 14.44 -29.22 -8.66
C GLN A 511 15.93 -28.88 -8.78
N ILE A 512 16.34 -28.14 -9.79
CA ILE A 512 17.73 -27.71 -9.98
C ILE A 512 18.22 -26.90 -8.76
N ILE A 513 17.36 -26.02 -8.23
CA ILE A 513 17.70 -25.23 -7.03
C ILE A 513 17.86 -26.14 -5.80
N VAL A 514 16.97 -27.09 -5.61
CA VAL A 514 17.03 -28.06 -4.49
C VAL A 514 18.29 -28.91 -4.58
N ASP A 515 18.56 -29.50 -5.74
CA ASP A 515 19.76 -30.33 -5.97
C ASP A 515 21.05 -29.55 -5.73
N PHE A 516 21.08 -28.28 -6.11
CA PHE A 516 22.25 -27.43 -5.87
C PHE A 516 22.45 -27.12 -4.38
N ILE A 517 21.38 -26.83 -3.66
CA ILE A 517 21.41 -26.55 -2.21
C ILE A 517 21.87 -27.81 -1.46
N GLU A 518 21.38 -28.97 -1.86
CA GLU A 518 21.71 -30.25 -1.24
C GLU A 518 23.18 -30.63 -1.46
N LYS A 519 23.68 -30.52 -2.70
CA LYS A 519 25.10 -30.67 -3.02
C LYS A 519 25.99 -29.69 -2.25
N SER A 520 25.52 -28.47 -2.04
CA SER A 520 26.26 -27.46 -1.27
C SER A 520 26.29 -27.78 0.23
N ARG A 521 25.22 -28.39 0.77
CA ARG A 521 25.17 -28.88 2.16
C ARG A 521 26.11 -30.07 2.40
N LEU A 522 26.10 -31.04 1.51
CA LEU A 522 26.98 -32.20 1.56
C LEU A 522 28.46 -31.79 1.55
N LYS A 523 28.87 -30.91 0.63
CA LYS A 523 30.23 -30.36 0.59
C LYS A 523 30.65 -29.59 1.85
N LYS A 524 29.69 -28.94 2.55
CA LYS A 524 29.97 -28.27 3.81
C LYS A 524 30.11 -29.26 4.98
N GLN A 525 29.37 -30.38 4.95
CA GLN A 525 29.49 -31.44 5.96
C GLN A 525 30.81 -32.21 5.79
N GLU A 526 31.21 -32.51 4.57
CA GLU A 526 32.53 -33.13 4.27
C GLU A 526 33.70 -32.24 4.69
N LYS A 527 33.58 -30.91 4.63
CA LYS A 527 34.60 -29.96 5.10
C LYS A 527 34.60 -29.76 6.63
N LYS A 528 33.52 -30.12 7.33
CA LYS A 528 33.45 -30.05 8.80
C LYS A 528 33.83 -31.36 9.47
N GLY A 529 33.89 -32.46 8.73
CA GLY A 529 34.34 -33.79 9.20
C GLY A 529 35.81 -34.07 8.95
N LYS A 530 36.53 -33.13 8.34
CA LYS A 530 37.99 -33.04 8.28
C LYS A 530 38.45 -31.86 9.16
#